data_5d6988152795f99584c4d0eae2717738
#
_entry.id   5d6988152795f99584c4d0eae2717738
#
_cell.length_a   1.000
_cell.length_b   1.000
_cell.length_c   1.000
_cell.angle_alpha   90.00
_cell.angle_beta   90.00
_cell.angle_gamma   90.00
#
_symmetry.space_group_name_H-M   'P 1'
#
loop_
_entity.id
_entity.type
_entity.pdbx_description
1 polymer ?
#
loop_
_entity_poly.entity_id
_entity_poly.type
_entity_poly.pdbx_seq_one_letter_code
_entity_poly.pdbx_strand_id
1 'polypeptide(L)'
;MWSLLIVRDIIYFGKKTFGEFLESDEGIATNILASRLVQLVQTGILEKKPHAMDKRKEVYALTEKGLDLIPILLELANWSAQHDPQTGAPQVWIAMVNEDKEKMIRRIRETVQRGGSIFVGSDSVVSTLGVEHE
;
A
#
# COMPACT_ATOMS: atom_id res chain seq x y z
N MET A 1 2.63 12.11 -8.45
CA MET A 1 1.55 12.09 -7.44
C MET A 1 0.69 10.84 -7.51
N TRP A 2 0.08 10.55 -8.67
CA TRP A 2 -0.75 9.35 -8.81
C TRP A 2 0.03 8.05 -8.58
N SER A 3 1.30 8.01 -8.97
CA SER A 3 2.13 6.81 -8.76
C SER A 3 2.25 6.46 -7.28
N LEU A 4 2.41 7.46 -6.43
CA LEU A 4 2.51 7.25 -4.99
C LEU A 4 1.20 6.75 -4.41
N LEU A 5 0.06 7.24 -4.92
CA LEU A 5 -1.25 6.75 -4.50
C LEU A 5 -1.47 5.29 -4.85
N ILE A 6 -0.98 4.85 -6.02
CA ILE A 6 -1.07 3.44 -6.43
C ILE A 6 -0.26 2.57 -5.46
N VAL A 7 0.97 2.98 -5.16
CA VAL A 7 1.83 2.24 -4.22
C VAL A 7 1.19 2.20 -2.84
N ARG A 8 0.63 3.32 -2.38
CA ARG A 8 -0.09 3.39 -1.11
C ARG A 8 -1.24 2.39 -1.07
N ASP A 9 -2.05 2.32 -2.12
CA ASP A 9 -3.19 1.41 -2.18
C ASP A 9 -2.77 -0.05 -2.10
N ILE A 10 -1.62 -0.39 -2.66
CA ILE A 10 -1.09 -1.76 -2.55
C ILE A 10 -0.67 -2.04 -1.09
N ILE A 11 0.09 -1.15 -0.50
CA ILE A 11 0.65 -1.35 0.85
C ILE A 11 -0.44 -1.29 1.92
N TYR A 12 -1.30 -0.29 1.85
CA TYR A 12 -2.30 -0.06 2.90
C TYR A 12 -3.52 -0.97 2.76
N PHE A 13 -3.98 -1.19 1.54
CA PHE A 13 -5.28 -1.82 1.31
C PHE A 13 -5.22 -3.11 0.50
N GLY A 14 -4.04 -3.51 0.05
CA GLY A 14 -3.87 -4.77 -0.66
C GLY A 14 -4.46 -4.82 -2.06
N LYS A 15 -4.65 -3.69 -2.69
CA LYS A 15 -5.17 -3.64 -4.05
C LYS A 15 -4.14 -4.22 -5.02
N LYS A 16 -4.61 -4.93 -6.04
CA LYS A 16 -3.73 -5.65 -6.96
C LYS A 16 -4.12 -5.54 -8.41
N THR A 17 -5.39 -5.25 -8.72
CA THR A 17 -5.90 -5.26 -10.08
C THR A 17 -6.26 -3.85 -10.53
N PHE A 18 -6.30 -3.67 -11.85
CA PHE A 18 -6.70 -2.40 -12.45
C PHE A 18 -8.05 -1.91 -11.90
N GLY A 19 -9.02 -2.82 -11.83
CA GLY A 19 -10.35 -2.48 -11.32
C GLY A 19 -10.32 -2.01 -9.87
N GLU A 20 -9.51 -2.67 -9.05
CA GLU A 20 -9.38 -2.29 -7.65
C GLU A 20 -8.77 -0.90 -7.49
N PHE A 21 -7.77 -0.57 -8.31
CA PHE A 21 -7.18 0.77 -8.26
C PHE A 21 -8.17 1.85 -8.70
N LEU A 22 -9.06 1.54 -9.63
CA LEU A 22 -10.08 2.49 -10.08
C LEU A 22 -11.08 2.84 -8.98
N GLU A 23 -11.24 1.98 -7.98
CA GLU A 23 -12.17 2.20 -6.87
C GLU A 23 -11.60 3.13 -5.79
N SER A 24 -10.39 3.65 -5.99
CA SER A 24 -9.79 4.57 -5.04
C SER A 24 -10.62 5.83 -4.89
N ASP A 25 -10.73 6.32 -3.65
CA ASP A 25 -11.52 7.52 -3.33
C ASP A 25 -11.02 8.77 -4.06
N GLU A 26 -9.75 8.78 -4.45
CA GLU A 26 -9.17 9.90 -5.17
C GLU A 26 -9.67 10.02 -6.61
N GLY A 27 -10.33 8.98 -7.13
CA GLY A 27 -10.99 9.06 -8.44
C GLY A 27 -10.04 9.18 -9.62
N ILE A 28 -8.99 8.35 -9.65
CA ILE A 28 -8.03 8.39 -10.77
C ILE A 28 -8.72 8.03 -12.08
N ALA A 29 -8.46 8.82 -13.12
CA ALA A 29 -9.00 8.55 -14.45
C ALA A 29 -8.35 7.31 -15.06
N THR A 30 -9.15 6.55 -15.83
CA THR A 30 -8.73 5.27 -16.42
C THR A 30 -7.44 5.40 -17.24
N ASN A 31 -7.35 6.42 -18.08
CA ASN A 31 -6.18 6.62 -18.93
C ASN A 31 -4.94 6.99 -18.12
N ILE A 32 -5.11 7.74 -17.05
CA ILE A 32 -3.99 8.10 -16.16
C ILE A 32 -3.52 6.86 -15.40
N LEU A 33 -4.44 6.07 -14.89
CA LEU A 33 -4.09 4.84 -14.18
C LEU A 33 -3.32 3.90 -15.10
N ALA A 34 -3.80 3.68 -16.33
CA ALA A 34 -3.12 2.81 -17.27
C ALA A 34 -1.69 3.29 -17.55
N SER A 35 -1.53 4.59 -17.77
CA SER A 35 -0.23 5.19 -18.04
C SER A 35 0.72 5.04 -16.86
N ARG A 36 0.24 5.29 -15.65
CA ARG A 36 1.08 5.18 -14.45
C ARG A 36 1.49 3.74 -14.16
N LEU A 37 0.58 2.78 -14.36
CA LEU A 37 0.93 1.37 -14.16
C LEU A 37 2.03 0.93 -15.12
N VAL A 38 1.94 1.32 -16.40
CA VAL A 38 2.99 1.03 -17.37
C VAL A 38 4.32 1.63 -16.91
N GLN A 39 4.31 2.89 -16.49
CA GLN A 39 5.50 3.58 -16.04
C GLN A 39 6.12 2.90 -14.81
N LEU A 40 5.30 2.50 -13.85
CA LEU A 40 5.77 1.85 -12.63
C LEU A 40 6.40 0.49 -12.93
N VAL A 41 5.84 -0.25 -13.88
CA VAL A 41 6.45 -1.51 -14.31
C VAL A 41 7.77 -1.25 -15.03
N GLN A 42 7.81 -0.28 -15.94
CA GLN A 42 9.02 0.05 -16.68
C GLN A 42 10.16 0.52 -15.79
N THR A 43 9.84 1.24 -14.71
CA THR A 43 10.87 1.72 -13.78
C THR A 43 11.22 0.71 -12.69
N GLY A 44 10.60 -0.47 -12.70
CA GLY A 44 10.95 -1.54 -11.79
C GLY A 44 10.34 -1.43 -10.41
N ILE A 45 9.36 -0.56 -10.22
CA ILE A 45 8.66 -0.43 -8.93
C ILE A 45 7.60 -1.49 -8.77
N LEU A 46 6.90 -1.83 -9.87
CA LEU A 46 5.90 -2.89 -9.89
C LEU A 46 6.32 -4.00 -10.85
N GLU A 47 5.84 -5.19 -10.58
CA GLU A 47 5.86 -6.29 -11.54
C GLU A 47 4.43 -6.71 -11.83
N LYS A 48 4.21 -7.21 -13.04
CA LYS A 48 2.90 -7.59 -13.53
C LYS A 48 2.86 -9.09 -13.75
N LYS A 49 1.83 -9.76 -13.22
CA LYS A 49 1.68 -11.21 -13.30
C LYS A 49 0.24 -11.55 -13.71
N PRO A 50 0.02 -12.73 -14.33
CA PRO A 50 -1.35 -13.19 -14.56
C PRO A 50 -2.06 -13.43 -13.24
N HIS A 51 -3.37 -13.12 -13.21
CA HIS A 51 -4.20 -13.42 -12.06
C HIS A 51 -4.30 -14.94 -11.89
N ALA A 52 -4.21 -15.42 -10.63
CA ALA A 52 -4.19 -16.86 -10.35
C ALA A 52 -5.47 -17.57 -10.81
N MET A 53 -6.62 -16.91 -10.68
CA MET A 53 -7.92 -17.50 -10.98
C MET A 53 -8.47 -17.11 -12.34
N ASP A 54 -8.08 -15.96 -12.88
CA ASP A 54 -8.57 -15.45 -14.17
C ASP A 54 -7.40 -14.91 -14.97
N LYS A 55 -6.89 -15.70 -15.90
CA LYS A 55 -5.68 -15.35 -16.68
C LYS A 55 -5.89 -14.16 -17.61
N ARG A 56 -7.13 -13.72 -17.81
CA ARG A 56 -7.41 -12.53 -18.61
C ARG A 56 -7.12 -11.25 -17.82
N LYS A 57 -7.01 -11.35 -16.51
CA LYS A 57 -6.68 -10.24 -15.63
C LYS A 57 -5.22 -10.26 -15.28
N GLU A 58 -4.71 -9.10 -14.91
CA GLU A 58 -3.33 -8.95 -14.47
C GLU A 58 -3.30 -8.48 -13.02
N VAL A 59 -2.29 -8.94 -12.29
CA VAL A 59 -2.07 -8.57 -10.90
C VAL A 59 -0.76 -7.80 -10.83
N TYR A 60 -0.77 -6.70 -10.10
CA TYR A 60 0.43 -5.87 -9.88
C TYR A 60 0.91 -6.06 -8.46
N ALA A 61 2.22 -6.24 -8.32
CA ALA A 61 2.86 -6.41 -7.02
C ALA A 61 4.12 -5.56 -6.95
N LEU A 62 4.49 -5.16 -5.73
CA LEU A 62 5.71 -4.39 -5.53
C LEU A 62 6.93 -5.28 -5.67
N THR A 63 7.93 -4.77 -6.39
CA THR A 63 9.28 -5.36 -6.43
C THR A 63 10.03 -4.97 -5.16
N GLU A 64 11.27 -5.47 -4.99
CA GLU A 64 12.14 -5.05 -3.89
C GLU A 64 12.31 -3.52 -3.90
N LYS A 65 12.51 -2.94 -5.07
CA LYS A 65 12.63 -1.49 -5.23
C LYS A 65 11.36 -0.77 -4.77
N GLY A 66 10.19 -1.33 -5.12
CA GLY A 66 8.91 -0.77 -4.70
C GLY A 66 8.70 -0.89 -3.20
N LEU A 67 9.09 -2.00 -2.60
CA LEU A 67 8.98 -2.20 -1.16
C LEU A 67 9.83 -1.20 -0.38
N ASP A 68 10.90 -0.70 -0.96
CA ASP A 68 11.74 0.32 -0.33
C ASP A 68 11.02 1.65 -0.15
N LEU A 69 9.83 1.82 -0.73
CA LEU A 69 9.00 3.01 -0.50
C LEU A 69 8.22 2.95 0.80
N ILE A 70 8.17 1.80 1.48
CA ILE A 70 7.42 1.67 2.73
C ILE A 70 7.85 2.71 3.77
N PRO A 71 9.16 2.88 4.05
CA PRO A 71 9.57 3.89 5.04
C PRO A 71 9.13 5.31 4.66
N ILE A 72 9.16 5.63 3.38
CA ILE A 72 8.78 6.95 2.90
C ILE A 72 7.30 7.21 3.16
N LEU A 73 6.45 6.22 2.87
CA LEU A 73 5.01 6.35 3.11
C LEU A 73 4.68 6.49 4.59
N LEU A 74 5.39 5.76 5.45
CA LEU A 74 5.19 5.86 6.90
C LEU A 74 5.58 7.25 7.41
N GLU A 75 6.67 7.82 6.91
CA GLU A 75 7.07 9.17 7.29
C GLU A 75 6.09 10.23 6.79
N LEU A 76 5.53 10.06 5.59
CA LEU A 76 4.50 10.95 5.10
C LEU A 76 3.25 10.91 5.97
N ALA A 77 2.83 9.71 6.38
CA ALA A 77 1.68 9.55 7.26
C ALA A 77 1.93 10.20 8.61
N ASN A 78 3.13 10.04 9.15
CA ASN A 78 3.52 10.64 10.41
C ASN A 78 3.51 12.17 10.31
N TRP A 79 4.06 12.71 9.23
CA TRP A 79 4.07 14.15 9.00
C TRP A 79 2.64 14.69 8.91
N SER A 80 1.79 14.01 8.16
CA SER A 80 0.39 14.41 8.03
C SER A 80 -0.33 14.40 9.37
N ALA A 81 -0.07 13.38 10.20
CA ALA A 81 -0.69 13.29 11.52
C ALA A 81 -0.30 14.44 12.42
N GLN A 82 0.93 14.94 12.27
CA GLN A 82 1.43 16.07 13.08
C GLN A 82 0.88 17.43 12.62
N HIS A 83 0.65 17.59 11.33
CA HIS A 83 0.42 18.91 10.75
C HIS A 83 -0.96 19.07 10.10
N ASP A 84 -1.71 17.99 9.91
CA ASP A 84 -3.03 18.01 9.30
C ASP A 84 -4.04 17.35 10.24
N PRO A 85 -4.89 18.14 10.91
CA PRO A 85 -5.87 17.58 11.84
C PRO A 85 -6.94 16.73 11.17
N GLN A 86 -7.04 16.79 9.83
CA GLN A 86 -8.04 16.01 9.09
C GLN A 86 -7.44 14.78 8.42
N THR A 87 -6.21 14.42 8.79
CA THR A 87 -5.59 13.22 8.24
C THR A 87 -6.42 11.97 8.55
N GLY A 88 -6.49 11.05 7.60
CA GLY A 88 -7.18 9.79 7.78
C GLY A 88 -6.40 8.73 8.54
N ALA A 89 -5.16 8.99 8.92
CA ALA A 89 -4.33 8.00 9.61
C ALA A 89 -4.79 7.81 11.06
N PRO A 90 -5.06 6.57 11.48
CA PRO A 90 -5.45 6.31 12.88
C PRO A 90 -4.34 6.67 13.85
N GLN A 91 -4.68 7.37 14.92
CA GLN A 91 -3.68 7.81 15.91
C GLN A 91 -2.98 6.64 16.60
N VAL A 92 -3.72 5.58 16.88
CA VAL A 92 -3.15 4.36 17.48
C VAL A 92 -2.09 3.77 16.57
N TRP A 93 -2.37 3.70 15.27
CA TRP A 93 -1.45 3.20 14.29
C TRP A 93 -0.16 4.04 14.23
N ILE A 94 -0.32 5.37 14.18
CA ILE A 94 0.84 6.28 14.14
C ILE A 94 1.71 6.09 15.38
N ALA A 95 1.11 5.97 16.55
CA ALA A 95 1.85 5.75 17.79
C ALA A 95 2.63 4.44 17.77
N MET A 96 2.01 3.37 17.26
CA MET A 96 2.67 2.07 17.16
C MET A 96 3.85 2.08 16.19
N VAL A 97 3.70 2.77 15.07
CA VAL A 97 4.80 2.91 14.11
C VAL A 97 5.97 3.65 14.76
N ASN A 98 5.69 4.72 15.47
CA ASN A 98 6.73 5.55 16.08
C ASN A 98 7.44 4.88 17.25
N GLU A 99 6.82 3.88 17.87
CA GLU A 99 7.41 3.13 18.97
C GLU A 99 8.65 2.35 18.53
N ASP A 100 8.55 1.69 17.36
CA ASP A 100 9.69 0.97 16.78
C ASP A 100 9.52 0.92 15.26
N LYS A 101 10.02 1.95 14.59
CA LYS A 101 9.87 2.10 13.14
C LYS A 101 10.51 0.96 12.36
N GLU A 102 11.71 0.55 12.75
CA GLU A 102 12.42 -0.51 12.02
C GLU A 102 11.69 -1.83 12.06
N LYS A 103 11.20 -2.20 13.23
CA LYS A 103 10.42 -3.43 13.40
C LYS A 103 9.14 -3.37 12.58
N MET A 104 8.47 -2.24 12.60
CA MET A 104 7.23 -2.06 11.87
C MET A 104 7.46 -2.12 10.36
N ILE A 105 8.52 -1.50 9.87
CA ILE A 105 8.89 -1.56 8.46
C ILE A 105 9.11 -3.00 8.01
N ARG A 106 9.86 -3.78 8.78
CA ARG A 106 10.08 -5.20 8.47
C ARG A 106 8.77 -5.96 8.42
N ARG A 107 7.90 -5.74 9.38
CA ARG A 107 6.61 -6.44 9.46
C ARG A 107 5.71 -6.12 8.29
N ILE A 108 5.64 -4.86 7.91
CA ILE A 108 4.87 -4.42 6.75
C ILE A 108 5.44 -5.04 5.47
N ARG A 109 6.76 -5.00 5.32
CA ARG A 109 7.43 -5.56 4.14
C ARG A 109 7.11 -7.05 3.98
N GLU A 110 7.25 -7.81 5.05
CA GLU A 110 6.95 -9.25 5.01
C GLU A 110 5.50 -9.51 4.67
N THR A 111 4.58 -8.74 5.26
CA THR A 111 3.15 -8.91 5.00
C THR A 111 2.81 -8.60 3.55
N VAL A 112 3.32 -7.51 3.02
CA VAL A 112 3.07 -7.11 1.63
C VAL A 112 3.68 -8.11 0.65
N GLN A 113 4.86 -8.64 0.95
CA GLN A 113 5.49 -9.67 0.11
C GLN A 113 4.64 -10.93 0.01
N ARG A 114 3.90 -11.27 1.06
CA ARG A 114 2.99 -12.41 1.06
C ARG A 114 1.63 -12.09 0.41
N GLY A 115 1.45 -10.88 -0.09
CA GLY A 115 0.20 -10.48 -0.71
C GLY A 115 -0.80 -9.84 0.25
N GLY A 116 -0.42 -9.61 1.50
CA GLY A 116 -1.26 -8.94 2.48
C GLY A 116 -1.10 -7.42 2.44
N SER A 117 -1.64 -6.76 3.46
CA SER A 117 -1.62 -5.29 3.54
C SER A 117 -1.61 -4.84 5.01
N ILE A 118 -1.52 -3.53 5.21
CA ILE A 118 -1.54 -2.97 6.57
C ILE A 118 -2.92 -3.11 7.20
N PHE A 119 -3.99 -2.73 6.49
CA PHE A 119 -5.31 -2.56 7.10
C PHE A 119 -6.37 -3.56 6.65
N VAL A 120 -6.16 -4.29 5.57
CA VAL A 120 -7.20 -5.14 4.99
C VAL A 120 -6.79 -6.62 5.05
N GLY A 121 -7.73 -7.47 5.43
CA GLY A 121 -7.54 -8.91 5.47
C GLY A 121 -7.25 -9.44 6.88
N SER A 122 -7.53 -10.73 7.09
CA SER A 122 -7.29 -11.38 8.38
C SER A 122 -5.82 -11.47 8.74
N ASP A 123 -4.95 -11.40 7.74
CA ASP A 123 -3.50 -11.44 7.90
C ASP A 123 -2.87 -10.05 7.84
N SER A 124 -3.69 -8.99 7.90
CA SER A 124 -3.19 -7.62 7.86
C SER A 124 -2.29 -7.32 9.05
N VAL A 125 -1.43 -6.32 8.90
CA VAL A 125 -0.52 -5.93 9.98
C VAL A 125 -1.31 -5.57 11.24
N VAL A 126 -2.36 -4.75 11.11
CA VAL A 126 -3.14 -4.33 12.27
C VAL A 126 -3.87 -5.51 12.91
N SER A 127 -4.32 -6.46 12.12
CA SER A 127 -5.01 -7.65 12.63
C SER A 127 -4.06 -8.50 13.49
N THR A 128 -2.84 -8.70 13.03
CA THR A 128 -1.87 -9.52 13.76
C THR A 128 -1.33 -8.81 14.99
N LEU A 129 -1.47 -7.49 15.07
CA LEU A 129 -1.07 -6.72 16.25
C LEU A 129 -2.21 -6.53 17.25
N GLY A 130 -3.42 -6.94 16.88
CA GLY A 130 -4.58 -6.78 17.75
C GLY A 130 -5.13 -5.38 17.84
N VAL A 131 -4.77 -4.50 16.91
CA VAL A 131 -5.19 -3.09 16.94
C VAL A 131 -6.70 -2.97 16.79
N GLU A 132 -7.31 -3.83 16.02
CA GLU A 132 -8.73 -3.81 15.76
C GLU A 132 -9.58 -4.15 16.99
N HIS A 133 -8.96 -4.65 18.04
CA HIS A 133 -9.67 -4.99 19.28
C HIS A 133 -9.76 -3.80 20.23
N GLU A 134 -9.07 -2.74 19.90
CA GLU A 134 -9.14 -1.52 20.67
C GLU A 134 -10.42 -0.75 20.36
#